data_2daeba7661a622564ed73c42373c0ca6
#
_entry.id   2daeba7661a622564ed73c42373c0ca6
#
_cell.length_a   1.000
_cell.length_b   1.000
_cell.length_c   1.000
_cell.angle_alpha   90.00
_cell.angle_beta   90.00
_cell.angle_gamma   90.00
#
_symmetry.space_group_name_H-M   'P 1'
#
loop_
_entity.id
_entity.type
_entity.pdbx_description
1 polymer ?
#
loop_
_entity_poly.entity_id
_entity_poly.type
_entity_poly.pdbx_seq_one_letter_code
_entity_poly.pdbx_strand_id
1 'polypeptide(L)'
;MSMRTKPPFRADHVGSLLRPAALKKAREQRVKGEIDAAVLKAVEDREIERVIKKQEDAGLQSITDGEFRRSWWHLDFLWGLDGIEKHVMDSGIAFAGVTTRNEGLKVSGKVGFSSHPMIEHFKFVAAHTKRT
;
A
#
# COMPACT_ATOMS: atom_id res chain seq x y z
N MET A 1 -18.14 -26.60 12.16
CA MET A 1 -18.13 -26.03 10.77
C MET A 1 -16.72 -26.13 10.25
N SER A 2 -16.50 -26.78 9.09
CA SER A 2 -15.18 -26.81 8.46
C SER A 2 -14.83 -25.41 7.92
N MET A 3 -13.61 -24.92 8.20
CA MET A 3 -13.12 -23.66 7.64
C MET A 3 -12.92 -23.83 6.12
N ARG A 4 -13.48 -22.89 5.36
CA ARG A 4 -13.27 -22.85 3.90
C ARG A 4 -11.81 -22.47 3.60
N THR A 5 -11.15 -23.28 2.77
CA THR A 5 -9.74 -23.07 2.39
C THR A 5 -9.55 -22.45 1.02
N LYS A 6 -10.66 -22.22 0.28
CA LYS A 6 -10.67 -21.58 -1.04
C LYS A 6 -11.66 -20.42 -1.08
N PRO A 7 -11.39 -19.36 -1.85
CA PRO A 7 -12.33 -18.24 -2.02
C PRO A 7 -13.71 -18.68 -2.58
N PRO A 8 -14.75 -17.90 -2.41
CA PRO A 8 -14.81 -16.67 -1.59
C PRO A 8 -14.82 -17.00 -0.10
N PHE A 9 -14.10 -16.20 0.68
CA PHE A 9 -14.07 -16.32 2.15
C PHE A 9 -15.21 -15.51 2.76
N ARG A 10 -15.64 -15.91 3.98
CA ARG A 10 -16.70 -15.20 4.71
C ARG A 10 -16.18 -13.87 5.29
N ALA A 11 -14.89 -13.84 5.67
CA ALA A 11 -14.22 -12.66 6.18
C ALA A 11 -12.92 -12.46 5.39
N ASP A 12 -12.77 -11.28 4.84
CA ASP A 12 -11.57 -10.77 4.23
C ASP A 12 -11.40 -9.30 4.62
N HIS A 13 -10.22 -8.75 4.39
CA HIS A 13 -9.95 -7.34 4.66
C HIS A 13 -9.79 -6.58 3.35
N VAL A 14 -10.58 -5.52 3.19
CA VAL A 14 -10.49 -4.59 2.06
C VAL A 14 -10.06 -3.22 2.57
N GLY A 15 -9.05 -2.64 1.93
CA GLY A 15 -8.51 -1.33 2.29
C GLY A 15 -7.34 -1.40 3.27
N SER A 16 -6.91 -0.24 3.77
CA SER A 16 -5.72 -0.14 4.61
C SER A 16 -5.98 -0.54 6.06
N LEU A 17 -5.01 -1.25 6.63
CA LEU A 17 -4.90 -1.44 8.07
C LEU A 17 -4.26 -0.22 8.74
N LEU A 18 -4.46 -0.09 10.06
CA LEU A 18 -3.88 1.00 10.84
C LEU A 18 -2.35 0.92 10.80
N ARG A 19 -1.72 1.95 10.24
CA ARG A 19 -0.26 2.02 10.12
C ARG A 19 0.40 2.19 11.48
N PRO A 20 1.40 1.35 11.84
CA PRO A 20 2.14 1.46 13.09
C PRO A 20 2.91 2.78 13.21
N ALA A 21 3.15 3.22 14.44
CA ALA A 21 3.91 4.45 14.72
C ALA A 21 5.32 4.43 14.10
N ALA A 22 5.98 3.27 14.13
CA ALA A 22 7.30 3.09 13.51
C ALA A 22 7.29 3.38 12.00
N LEU A 23 6.25 2.91 11.28
CA LEU A 23 6.09 3.16 9.86
C LEU A 23 5.80 4.64 9.57
N LYS A 24 4.92 5.27 10.36
CA LYS A 24 4.62 6.71 10.22
C LYS A 24 5.86 7.55 10.40
N LYS A 25 6.65 7.27 11.46
CA LYS A 25 7.92 7.96 11.74
C LYS A 25 8.92 7.80 10.59
N ALA A 26 9.10 6.58 10.09
CA ALA A 26 10.03 6.34 8.98
C ALA A 26 9.62 7.09 7.71
N ARG A 27 8.33 7.18 7.41
CA ARG A 27 7.82 7.97 6.28
C ARG A 27 8.09 9.47 6.44
N GLU A 28 7.88 10.01 7.64
CA GLU A 28 8.21 11.42 7.95
C GLU A 28 9.71 11.68 7.78
N GLN A 29 10.56 10.78 8.30
CA GLN A 29 12.01 10.86 8.14
C GLN A 29 12.44 10.80 6.66
N ARG A 30 11.78 9.95 5.87
CA ARG A 30 12.04 9.87 4.42
C ARG A 30 11.68 11.17 3.69
N VAL A 31 10.56 11.78 4.03
CA VAL A 31 10.13 13.07 3.46
C VAL A 31 11.12 14.18 3.81
N LYS A 32 11.67 14.17 5.03
CA LYS A 32 12.71 15.12 5.48
C LYS A 32 14.11 14.83 4.92
N GLY A 33 14.31 13.71 4.22
CA GLY A 33 15.62 13.28 3.74
C GLY A 33 16.56 12.72 4.81
N GLU A 34 16.06 12.42 6.01
CA GLU A 34 16.82 11.85 7.13
C GLU A 34 17.18 10.38 6.93
N ILE A 35 16.40 9.66 6.13
CA ILE A 35 16.66 8.26 5.76
C ILE A 35 16.50 8.08 4.24
N ASP A 36 17.18 7.10 3.69
CA ASP A 36 17.05 6.73 2.28
C ASP A 36 15.88 5.77 2.01
N ALA A 37 15.68 5.41 0.75
CA ALA A 37 14.60 4.51 0.33
C ALA A 37 14.80 3.08 0.83
N ALA A 38 16.05 2.62 0.99
CA ALA A 38 16.35 1.27 1.45
C ALA A 38 16.00 1.12 2.94
N VAL A 39 16.30 2.12 3.75
CA VAL A 39 15.93 2.15 5.17
C VAL A 39 14.41 2.19 5.35
N LEU A 40 13.69 3.03 4.57
CA LEU A 40 12.22 3.02 4.60
C LEU A 40 11.67 1.66 4.22
N LYS A 41 12.19 1.06 3.12
CA LYS A 41 11.76 -0.27 2.67
C LYS A 41 11.95 -1.33 3.76
N ALA A 42 13.06 -1.32 4.47
CA ALA A 42 13.32 -2.28 5.56
C ALA A 42 12.31 -2.13 6.72
N VAL A 43 11.89 -0.91 7.02
CA VAL A 43 10.83 -0.67 8.01
C VAL A 43 9.48 -1.16 7.50
N GLU A 44 9.14 -0.89 6.24
CA GLU A 44 7.91 -1.37 5.60
C GLU A 44 7.86 -2.89 5.59
N ASP A 45 8.92 -3.56 5.15
CA ASP A 45 9.02 -5.03 5.11
C ASP A 45 8.72 -5.62 6.48
N ARG A 46 9.40 -5.17 7.51
CA ARG A 46 9.21 -5.64 8.89
C ARG A 46 7.79 -5.44 9.40
N GLU A 47 7.20 -4.28 9.16
CA GLU A 47 5.83 -4.00 9.63
C GLU A 47 4.78 -4.77 8.82
N ILE A 48 5.04 -5.06 7.54
CA ILE A 48 4.20 -5.92 6.71
C ILE A 48 4.26 -7.37 7.18
N GLU A 49 5.44 -7.92 7.48
CA GLU A 49 5.56 -9.27 8.06
C GLU A 49 4.74 -9.39 9.36
N ARG A 50 4.82 -8.37 10.22
CA ARG A 50 4.03 -8.34 11.46
C ARG A 50 2.53 -8.30 11.23
N VAL A 51 2.07 -7.53 10.25
CA VAL A 51 0.63 -7.44 9.96
C VAL A 51 0.11 -8.67 9.23
N ILE A 52 0.91 -9.32 8.40
CA ILE A 52 0.60 -10.63 7.81
C ILE A 52 0.35 -11.65 8.94
N LYS A 53 1.30 -11.76 9.87
CA LYS A 53 1.14 -12.67 11.01
C LYS A 53 -0.10 -12.36 11.86
N LYS A 54 -0.40 -11.10 12.13
CA LYS A 54 -1.61 -10.71 12.86
C LYS A 54 -2.90 -11.11 12.15
N GLN A 55 -2.94 -11.00 10.83
CA GLN A 55 -4.08 -11.44 10.03
C GLN A 55 -4.25 -12.96 10.10
N GLU A 56 -3.15 -13.71 9.98
CA GLU A 56 -3.17 -15.17 10.13
C GLU A 56 -3.60 -15.62 11.53
N ASP A 57 -3.07 -14.98 12.58
CA ASP A 57 -3.43 -15.25 13.98
C ASP A 57 -4.92 -14.94 14.26
N ALA A 58 -5.48 -13.92 13.59
CA ALA A 58 -6.91 -13.61 13.64
C ALA A 58 -7.79 -14.59 12.83
N GLY A 59 -7.19 -15.52 12.10
CA GLY A 59 -7.89 -16.54 11.32
C GLY A 59 -8.30 -16.12 9.92
N LEU A 60 -7.84 -14.97 9.42
CA LEU A 60 -8.09 -14.56 8.04
C LEU A 60 -7.45 -15.54 7.05
N GLN A 61 -8.13 -15.80 5.95
CA GLN A 61 -7.65 -16.68 4.87
C GLN A 61 -7.16 -15.89 3.65
N SER A 62 -7.63 -14.66 3.48
CA SER A 62 -7.12 -13.70 2.50
C SER A 62 -6.21 -12.72 3.21
N ILE A 63 -4.96 -12.64 2.79
CA ILE A 63 -3.92 -11.86 3.46
C ILE A 63 -3.50 -10.69 2.58
N THR A 64 -3.34 -9.51 3.20
CA THR A 64 -2.89 -8.30 2.51
C THR A 64 -1.64 -7.72 3.18
N ASP A 65 -0.96 -6.79 2.49
CA ASP A 65 0.14 -5.99 3.07
C ASP A 65 -0.36 -4.83 3.95
N GLY A 66 -1.68 -4.74 4.18
CA GLY A 66 -2.33 -3.65 4.92
C GLY A 66 -2.23 -2.29 4.23
N GLU A 67 -1.83 -2.26 2.96
CA GLU A 67 -1.51 -1.04 2.19
C GLU A 67 -0.40 -0.19 2.84
N PHE A 68 0.52 -0.83 3.58
CA PHE A 68 1.55 -0.13 4.34
C PHE A 68 2.56 0.63 3.47
N ARG A 69 2.72 0.26 2.20
CA ARG A 69 3.58 0.97 1.25
C ARG A 69 2.87 2.10 0.52
N ARG A 70 1.52 2.13 0.54
CA ARG A 70 0.73 3.10 -0.23
C ARG A 70 0.57 4.43 0.49
N SER A 71 0.53 5.49 -0.31
CA SER A 71 0.12 6.82 0.08
C SER A 71 -1.37 7.06 -0.21
N TRP A 72 -1.81 6.57 -1.38
CA TRP A 72 -3.19 6.59 -1.85
C TRP A 72 -3.61 5.23 -2.39
N TRP A 73 -4.87 4.85 -2.19
CA TRP A 73 -5.38 3.56 -2.64
C TRP A 73 -5.36 3.40 -4.17
N HIS A 74 -5.58 4.45 -4.93
CA HIS A 74 -5.68 4.45 -6.39
C HIS A 74 -4.51 5.17 -7.09
N LEU A 75 -4.08 6.34 -6.58
CA LEU A 75 -3.04 7.13 -7.24
C LEU A 75 -1.70 6.40 -7.28
N ASP A 76 -1.34 5.66 -6.24
CA ASP A 76 -0.08 4.89 -6.22
C ASP A 76 -0.03 3.85 -7.34
N PHE A 77 -1.19 3.26 -7.72
CA PHE A 77 -1.24 2.39 -8.89
C PHE A 77 -1.06 3.20 -10.18
N LEU A 78 -1.81 4.26 -10.34
CA LEU A 78 -1.76 5.07 -11.56
C LEU A 78 -0.39 5.71 -11.79
N TRP A 79 0.26 6.19 -10.73
CA TRP A 79 1.62 6.73 -10.82
C TRP A 79 2.70 5.70 -11.17
N GLY A 80 2.42 4.42 -11.03
CA GLY A 80 3.29 3.33 -11.42
C GLY A 80 3.22 2.97 -12.91
N LEU A 81 2.27 3.53 -13.66
CA LEU A 81 2.13 3.30 -15.10
C LEU A 81 3.09 4.20 -15.90
N ASP A 82 3.56 3.71 -17.05
CA ASP A 82 4.34 4.51 -17.97
C ASP A 82 3.50 5.68 -18.51
N GLY A 83 4.13 6.83 -18.73
CA GLY A 83 3.48 8.01 -19.29
C GLY A 83 2.53 8.72 -18.32
N ILE A 84 2.55 8.37 -17.03
CA ILE A 84 1.80 9.05 -15.97
C ILE A 84 2.76 9.67 -14.96
N GLU A 85 2.53 10.91 -14.62
CA GLU A 85 3.32 11.70 -13.67
C GLU A 85 2.46 12.14 -12.49
N LYS A 86 3.11 12.28 -11.33
CA LYS A 86 2.52 12.96 -10.19
C LYS A 86 2.30 14.43 -10.52
N HIS A 87 1.13 14.94 -10.17
CA HIS A 87 0.77 16.32 -10.39
C HIS A 87 0.16 16.90 -9.11
N VAL A 88 0.51 18.15 -8.80
CA VAL A 88 -0.13 18.90 -7.72
C VAL A 88 -1.23 19.74 -8.36
N MET A 89 -2.44 19.53 -7.92
CA MET A 89 -3.61 20.28 -8.36
C MET A 89 -3.77 21.58 -7.55
N ASP A 90 -4.47 22.56 -8.09
CA ASP A 90 -4.72 23.84 -7.39
C ASP A 90 -5.59 23.63 -6.13
N SER A 91 -6.42 22.60 -6.12
CA SER A 91 -7.25 22.23 -4.98
C SER A 91 -7.42 20.73 -4.87
N GLY A 92 -7.55 20.21 -3.66
CA GLY A 92 -7.95 18.83 -3.40
C GLY A 92 -9.47 18.64 -3.49
N ILE A 93 -9.92 17.39 -3.37
CA ILE A 93 -11.35 17.08 -3.28
C ILE A 93 -11.90 17.69 -1.99
N ALA A 94 -12.92 18.51 -2.10
CA ALA A 94 -13.53 19.17 -0.95
C ALA A 94 -14.49 18.22 -0.21
N PHE A 95 -14.22 18.02 1.08
CA PHE A 95 -15.15 17.37 2.00
C PHE A 95 -15.47 18.34 3.14
N ALA A 96 -16.68 18.29 3.67
CA ALA A 96 -17.07 19.13 4.80
C ALA A 96 -16.12 18.91 6.00
N GLY A 97 -15.44 19.97 6.45
CA GLY A 97 -14.56 19.95 7.62
C GLY A 97 -13.21 19.25 7.44
N VAL A 98 -12.82 18.88 6.21
CA VAL A 98 -11.55 18.21 5.94
C VAL A 98 -10.84 18.87 4.77
N THR A 99 -9.58 19.26 4.97
CA THR A 99 -8.67 19.64 3.89
C THR A 99 -7.96 18.39 3.37
N THR A 100 -8.21 18.02 2.13
CA THR A 100 -7.55 16.90 1.49
C THR A 100 -6.26 17.34 0.82
N ARG A 101 -5.34 16.38 0.61
CA ARG A 101 -4.15 16.60 -0.20
C ARG A 101 -4.57 16.86 -1.64
N ASN A 102 -3.88 17.78 -2.31
CA ASN A 102 -4.13 18.18 -3.69
C ASN A 102 -3.29 17.41 -4.71
N GLU A 103 -2.87 16.19 -4.37
CA GLU A 103 -2.14 15.32 -5.28
C GLU A 103 -3.09 14.73 -6.34
N GLY A 104 -2.64 14.70 -7.56
CA GLY A 104 -3.33 14.16 -8.71
C GLY A 104 -2.36 13.48 -9.67
N LEU A 105 -2.78 13.32 -10.91
CA LEU A 105 -1.97 12.76 -11.97
C LEU A 105 -2.10 13.60 -13.24
N LYS A 106 -1.07 13.49 -14.10
CA LYS A 106 -1.05 14.03 -15.46
C LYS A 106 -0.57 12.96 -16.41
N VAL A 107 -1.26 12.79 -17.51
CA VAL A 107 -0.77 11.96 -18.63
C VAL A 107 0.23 12.79 -19.42
N SER A 108 1.49 12.39 -19.39
CA SER A 108 2.61 13.09 -20.05
C SER A 108 3.13 12.35 -21.29
N GLY A 109 2.64 11.14 -21.54
CA GLY A 109 3.05 10.33 -22.66
C GLY A 109 2.11 9.16 -22.94
N LYS A 110 2.52 8.24 -23.82
CA LYS A 110 1.76 7.02 -24.08
C LYS A 110 1.67 6.18 -22.81
N VAL A 111 0.46 5.90 -22.36
CA VAL A 111 0.23 5.05 -21.21
C VAL A 111 0.63 3.60 -21.54
N GLY A 112 1.42 2.99 -20.64
CA GLY A 112 1.91 1.64 -20.79
C GLY A 112 2.15 0.97 -19.44
N PHE A 113 2.60 -0.27 -19.51
CA PHE A 113 2.89 -1.10 -18.32
C PHE A 113 4.19 -1.89 -18.58
N SER A 114 5.34 -1.24 -18.46
CA SER A 114 6.65 -1.87 -18.61
C SER A 114 7.12 -2.54 -17.32
N SER A 115 6.86 -1.90 -16.18
CA SER A 115 7.12 -2.42 -14.84
C SER A 115 6.19 -1.72 -13.85
N HIS A 116 5.92 -2.37 -12.71
CA HIS A 116 5.09 -1.76 -11.68
C HIS A 116 5.53 -2.22 -10.28
N PRO A 117 5.77 -1.29 -9.34
CA PRO A 117 6.27 -1.65 -8.01
C PRO A 117 5.32 -2.56 -7.22
N MET A 118 4.02 -2.51 -7.47
CA MET A 118 3.04 -3.38 -6.80
C MET A 118 3.19 -4.86 -7.14
N ILE A 119 3.86 -5.21 -8.24
CA ILE A 119 4.20 -6.62 -8.55
C ILE A 119 5.16 -7.15 -7.47
N GLU A 120 6.20 -6.39 -7.15
CA GLU A 120 7.14 -6.79 -6.11
C GLU A 120 6.52 -6.75 -4.71
N HIS A 121 5.59 -5.82 -4.46
CA HIS A 121 4.81 -5.78 -3.22
C HIS A 121 3.96 -7.05 -3.08
N PHE A 122 3.29 -7.50 -4.14
CA PHE A 122 2.53 -8.74 -4.14
C PHE A 122 3.42 -9.96 -3.92
N LYS A 123 4.55 -10.06 -4.63
CA LYS A 123 5.52 -11.14 -4.46
C LYS A 123 6.03 -11.23 -3.02
N PHE A 124 6.26 -10.09 -2.39
CA PHE A 124 6.66 -10.02 -0.99
C PHE A 124 5.60 -10.67 -0.08
N VAL A 125 4.33 -10.28 -0.22
CA VAL A 125 3.25 -10.90 0.56
C VAL A 125 3.16 -12.40 0.30
N ALA A 126 3.16 -12.81 -0.98
CA ALA A 126 3.07 -14.22 -1.36
C ALA A 126 4.22 -15.07 -0.79
N ALA A 127 5.41 -14.49 -0.61
CA ALA A 127 6.54 -15.17 0.00
C ALA A 127 6.45 -15.32 1.54
N HIS A 128 5.62 -14.48 2.21
CA HIS A 128 5.53 -14.43 3.67
C HIS A 128 4.23 -15.03 4.23
N THR A 129 3.37 -15.59 3.40
CA THR A 129 2.16 -16.29 3.84
C THR A 129 1.95 -17.57 3.05
N LYS A 130 1.29 -18.56 3.67
CA LYS A 130 0.77 -19.77 3.01
C LYS A 130 -0.73 -19.70 2.74
N ARG A 131 -1.35 -18.56 3.07
CA ARG A 131 -2.76 -18.28 2.83
C ARG A 131 -2.96 -17.75 1.39
N THR A 132 -4.22 -17.55 1.01
CA THR A 132 -4.56 -16.98 -0.30
C THR A 132 -4.37 -15.47 -0.30
#